data_d6ba8fd5507fed3800740ad2ce16c337
#
_entry.id   d6ba8fd5507fed3800740ad2ce16c337
#
_cell.length_a   1.000
_cell.length_b   1.000
_cell.length_c   1.000
_cell.angle_alpha   90.00
_cell.angle_beta   90.00
_cell.angle_gamma   90.00
#
_symmetry.space_group_name_H-M   'P 1'
#
loop_
_entity.id
_entity.type
_entity.pdbx_description
1 polymer ?
#
loop_
_entity_poly.entity_id
_entity_poly.type
_entity_poly.pdbx_seq_one_letter_code
_entity_poly.pdbx_strand_id
1 'polypeptide(L)'
;MKLTFSFTNEPHLKHQELNLTIYSLDMALQNISHIALEEVCSNLPNGGERRPGQESMTRMVAASIAEESHLVVRAGTGTGKSLAYLLPCILSGKSTIVATATKALQDQLAQKDLPFLQLHLDTPFSFSVLKGRSNYVCRQRLLEYELSDQQQSFDEPSKGVNEEHINSIIEWSNDTVTGDRSELPFEPNNATWEKVSVTSNECPGRNKCPSGGNCFAETARDSAAAADIVVTNLHLYALDVSSENSFLPEHEVVVLDEAHKVEEILSSSLGFEIHQGKFRSLLREAKSVLSSCPELEDVGELGEIF
;
A
#
# COMPACT_ATOMS: atom_id res chain seq x y z
N MET A 1 0.13 -12.17 -20.93
CA MET A 1 0.62 -13.51 -21.40
C MET A 1 -0.51 -14.13 -22.20
N LYS A 2 -0.42 -14.20 -23.55
CA LYS A 2 -1.46 -14.79 -24.38
C LYS A 2 -1.35 -16.32 -24.30
N LEU A 3 -2.26 -16.98 -23.64
CA LEU A 3 -2.42 -18.43 -23.73
C LEU A 3 -3.23 -18.76 -24.99
N THR A 4 -2.54 -19.26 -26.01
CA THR A 4 -3.18 -19.77 -27.25
C THR A 4 -3.44 -21.25 -27.03
N PHE A 5 -4.68 -21.64 -26.84
CA PHE A 5 -5.10 -23.03 -26.88
C PHE A 5 -5.49 -23.39 -28.31
N SER A 6 -4.75 -24.31 -28.96
CA SER A 6 -5.14 -24.89 -30.21
C SER A 6 -6.00 -26.12 -29.96
N PHE A 7 -7.26 -26.04 -30.35
CA PHE A 7 -8.15 -27.21 -30.37
C PHE A 7 -8.35 -27.67 -31.82
N THR A 8 -8.17 -28.96 -32.04
CA THR A 8 -8.42 -29.64 -33.29
C THR A 8 -9.92 -29.82 -33.51
N ASN A 9 -10.38 -29.33 -34.67
CA ASN A 9 -11.61 -29.68 -35.40
C ASN A 9 -12.91 -29.97 -34.63
N GLU A 10 -13.70 -28.91 -34.37
CA GLU A 10 -15.14 -28.74 -34.64
C GLU A 10 -15.56 -27.31 -34.27
N PRO A 11 -15.71 -26.38 -35.26
CA PRO A 11 -15.65 -24.95 -34.91
C PRO A 11 -16.97 -24.32 -34.51
N HIS A 12 -18.13 -24.92 -34.62
CA HIS A 12 -19.38 -24.17 -34.48
C HIS A 12 -20.17 -24.36 -33.15
N LEU A 13 -20.01 -25.48 -32.45
CA LEU A 13 -20.78 -25.73 -31.23
C LEU A 13 -20.06 -25.22 -29.98
N LYS A 14 -18.74 -25.29 -29.92
CA LYS A 14 -17.96 -24.89 -28.71
C LYS A 14 -17.90 -23.38 -28.49
N HIS A 15 -17.93 -22.57 -29.53
CA HIS A 15 -17.94 -21.11 -29.38
C HIS A 15 -19.25 -20.56 -28.83
N GLN A 16 -20.41 -21.17 -29.13
CA GLN A 16 -21.68 -20.77 -28.55
C GLN A 16 -21.81 -21.16 -27.09
N GLU A 17 -21.35 -22.35 -26.69
CA GLU A 17 -21.39 -22.77 -25.27
C GLU A 17 -20.41 -21.97 -24.40
N LEU A 18 -19.20 -21.65 -24.87
CA LEU A 18 -18.26 -20.79 -24.14
C LEU A 18 -18.80 -19.38 -23.99
N ASN A 19 -19.34 -18.78 -25.06
CA ASN A 19 -19.94 -17.44 -24.97
C ASN A 19 -21.16 -17.42 -24.04
N LEU A 20 -22.05 -18.41 -24.08
CA LEU A 20 -23.19 -18.53 -23.18
C LEU A 20 -22.74 -18.71 -21.71
N THR A 21 -21.69 -19.45 -21.45
CA THR A 21 -21.14 -19.62 -20.09
C THR A 21 -20.50 -18.34 -19.57
N ILE A 22 -19.76 -17.60 -20.40
CA ILE A 22 -19.19 -16.30 -20.06
C ILE A 22 -20.31 -15.30 -19.78
N TYR A 23 -21.26 -15.13 -20.68
CA TYR A 23 -22.42 -14.25 -20.47
C TYR A 23 -23.22 -14.59 -19.22
N SER A 24 -23.33 -15.86 -18.85
CA SER A 24 -24.03 -16.28 -17.63
C SER A 24 -23.27 -15.94 -16.35
N LEU A 25 -21.95 -16.01 -16.36
CA LEU A 25 -21.07 -15.62 -15.24
C LEU A 25 -21.05 -14.10 -15.04
N ASP A 26 -20.98 -13.33 -16.12
CA ASP A 26 -21.02 -11.86 -16.10
C ASP A 26 -22.31 -11.35 -15.49
N MET A 27 -23.45 -11.87 -15.93
CA MET A 27 -24.76 -11.54 -15.38
C MET A 27 -24.91 -12.00 -13.91
N ALA A 28 -24.28 -13.12 -13.54
CA ALA A 28 -24.33 -13.63 -12.18
C ALA A 28 -23.62 -12.69 -11.20
N LEU A 29 -22.37 -12.27 -11.48
CA LEU A 29 -21.62 -11.35 -10.61
C LEU A 29 -22.32 -9.99 -10.46
N GLN A 30 -22.87 -9.44 -11.56
CA GLN A 30 -23.63 -8.19 -11.52
C GLN A 30 -24.87 -8.30 -10.61
N ASN A 31 -25.65 -9.38 -10.74
CA ASN A 31 -26.85 -9.60 -9.96
C ASN A 31 -26.54 -9.84 -8.48
N ILE A 32 -25.55 -10.70 -8.18
CA ILE A 32 -25.14 -10.97 -6.80
C ILE A 32 -24.61 -9.70 -6.14
N SER A 33 -23.78 -8.93 -6.84
CA SER A 33 -23.25 -7.66 -6.33
C SER A 33 -24.34 -6.63 -6.07
N HIS A 34 -25.39 -6.60 -6.89
CA HIS A 34 -26.53 -5.70 -6.69
C HIS A 34 -27.35 -6.11 -5.47
N ILE A 35 -27.66 -7.40 -5.31
CA ILE A 35 -28.41 -7.93 -4.15
C ILE A 35 -27.61 -7.64 -2.87
N ALA A 36 -26.32 -7.96 -2.86
CA ALA A 36 -25.45 -7.70 -1.72
C ALA A 36 -25.38 -6.19 -1.38
N LEU A 37 -25.39 -5.31 -2.38
CA LEU A 37 -25.41 -3.86 -2.13
C LEU A 37 -26.71 -3.44 -1.44
N GLU A 38 -27.88 -3.94 -1.86
CA GLU A 38 -29.17 -3.64 -1.22
C GLU A 38 -29.18 -4.13 0.23
N GLU A 39 -28.70 -5.34 0.49
CA GLU A 39 -28.62 -5.93 1.82
C GLU A 39 -27.65 -5.15 2.74
N VAL A 40 -26.44 -4.89 2.28
CA VAL A 40 -25.42 -4.11 3.03
C VAL A 40 -25.92 -2.69 3.30
N CYS A 41 -26.53 -2.03 2.31
CA CYS A 41 -27.10 -0.70 2.52
C CYS A 41 -28.23 -0.68 3.54
N SER A 42 -29.06 -1.72 3.61
CA SER A 42 -30.14 -1.80 4.62
C SER A 42 -29.62 -1.86 6.06
N ASN A 43 -28.38 -2.32 6.26
CA ASN A 43 -27.73 -2.42 7.55
C ASN A 43 -26.94 -1.13 7.93
N LEU A 44 -26.91 -0.12 7.05
CA LEU A 44 -26.30 1.18 7.39
C LEU A 44 -27.10 1.91 8.48
N PRO A 45 -26.44 2.71 9.35
CA PRO A 45 -27.12 3.56 10.30
C PRO A 45 -28.18 4.43 9.60
N ASN A 46 -29.42 4.43 10.12
CA ASN A 46 -30.61 5.09 9.56
C ASN A 46 -31.22 4.43 8.31
N GLY A 47 -30.95 3.14 8.05
CA GLY A 47 -31.58 2.37 7.00
C GLY A 47 -31.26 2.92 5.61
N GLY A 48 -30.05 2.79 5.18
CA GLY A 48 -29.42 3.33 3.99
C GLY A 48 -30.29 3.83 2.85
N GLU A 49 -30.00 5.00 2.33
CA GLU A 49 -30.70 5.59 1.20
C GLU A 49 -30.30 4.89 -0.11
N ARG A 50 -31.27 4.51 -0.92
CA ARG A 50 -31.02 3.95 -2.26
C ARG A 50 -30.42 5.01 -3.17
N ARG A 51 -29.23 4.73 -3.72
CA ARG A 51 -28.47 5.67 -4.57
C ARG A 51 -28.28 5.06 -5.95
N PRO A 52 -29.05 5.49 -6.97
CA PRO A 52 -28.97 4.91 -8.32
C PRO A 52 -27.56 4.97 -8.93
N GLY A 53 -26.76 6.01 -8.61
CA GLY A 53 -25.38 6.11 -9.05
C GLY A 53 -24.47 5.04 -8.45
N GLN A 54 -24.68 4.66 -7.19
CA GLN A 54 -23.97 3.59 -6.51
C GLN A 54 -24.31 2.23 -7.12
N GLU A 55 -25.59 1.95 -7.35
CA GLU A 55 -26.05 0.72 -8.01
C GLU A 55 -25.48 0.58 -9.43
N SER A 56 -25.51 1.66 -10.21
CA SER A 56 -24.94 1.68 -11.55
C SER A 56 -23.42 1.40 -11.51
N MET A 57 -22.69 2.03 -10.59
CA MET A 57 -21.26 1.81 -10.43
C MET A 57 -20.95 0.36 -10.03
N THR A 58 -21.69 -0.21 -9.08
CA THR A 58 -21.53 -1.61 -8.65
C THR A 58 -21.68 -2.58 -9.84
N ARG A 59 -22.69 -2.38 -10.68
CA ARG A 59 -22.90 -3.23 -11.87
C ARG A 59 -21.78 -3.07 -12.89
N MET A 60 -21.33 -1.82 -13.14
CA MET A 60 -20.25 -1.57 -14.09
C MET A 60 -18.92 -2.18 -13.61
N VAL A 61 -18.62 -2.08 -12.32
CA VAL A 61 -17.41 -2.72 -11.74
C VAL A 61 -17.50 -4.24 -11.85
N ALA A 62 -18.64 -4.83 -11.51
CA ALA A 62 -18.85 -6.28 -11.65
C ALA A 62 -18.68 -6.74 -13.11
N ALA A 63 -19.25 -6.03 -14.06
CA ALA A 63 -19.08 -6.31 -15.50
C ALA A 63 -17.62 -6.23 -15.93
N SER A 64 -16.92 -5.15 -15.54
CA SER A 64 -15.52 -4.95 -15.87
C SER A 64 -14.60 -6.06 -15.33
N ILE A 65 -14.85 -6.53 -14.08
CA ILE A 65 -14.10 -7.64 -13.48
C ILE A 65 -14.35 -8.94 -14.24
N ALA A 66 -15.60 -9.21 -14.62
CA ALA A 66 -15.97 -10.43 -15.32
C ALA A 66 -15.42 -10.44 -16.78
N GLU A 67 -15.47 -9.30 -17.46
CA GLU A 67 -14.97 -9.13 -18.83
C GLU A 67 -13.44 -8.90 -18.91
N GLU A 68 -12.75 -8.83 -17.76
CA GLU A 68 -11.32 -8.50 -17.67
C GLU A 68 -10.97 -7.18 -18.41
N SER A 69 -11.84 -6.20 -18.29
CA SER A 69 -11.75 -4.93 -18.98
C SER A 69 -11.40 -3.77 -18.04
N HIS A 70 -10.88 -2.68 -18.61
CA HIS A 70 -10.61 -1.47 -17.82
C HIS A 70 -11.87 -0.59 -17.71
N LEU A 71 -12.09 -0.06 -16.49
CA LEU A 71 -13.22 0.82 -16.21
C LEU A 71 -12.74 2.14 -15.58
N VAL A 72 -13.22 3.25 -16.09
CA VAL A 72 -13.04 4.57 -15.47
C VAL A 72 -14.41 5.13 -15.09
N VAL A 73 -14.59 5.42 -13.80
CA VAL A 73 -15.85 5.95 -13.27
C VAL A 73 -15.63 7.33 -12.67
N ARG A 74 -16.49 8.28 -13.04
CA ARG A 74 -16.56 9.59 -12.39
C ARG A 74 -17.81 9.64 -11.51
N ALA A 75 -17.61 9.65 -10.20
CA ALA A 75 -18.69 9.73 -9.22
C ALA A 75 -18.42 10.88 -8.23
N GLY A 76 -19.45 11.61 -7.85
CA GLY A 76 -19.35 12.70 -6.86
C GLY A 76 -19.02 12.21 -5.46
N THR A 77 -18.69 13.14 -4.55
CA THR A 77 -18.53 12.84 -3.13
C THR A 77 -19.86 12.37 -2.52
N GLY A 78 -19.80 11.45 -1.55
CA GLY A 78 -21.01 10.95 -0.88
C GLY A 78 -21.85 9.95 -1.69
N THR A 79 -21.41 9.51 -2.86
CA THR A 79 -22.13 8.49 -3.67
C THR A 79 -22.00 7.07 -3.13
N GLY A 80 -21.18 6.82 -2.11
CA GLY A 80 -20.92 5.47 -1.59
C GLY A 80 -19.98 4.66 -2.48
N LYS A 81 -18.99 5.30 -3.12
CA LYS A 81 -18.01 4.68 -4.03
C LYS A 81 -17.36 3.44 -3.44
N SER A 82 -16.91 3.51 -2.17
CA SER A 82 -16.17 2.41 -1.53
C SER A 82 -16.96 1.10 -1.57
N LEU A 83 -18.21 1.11 -1.13
CA LEU A 83 -19.07 -0.08 -1.18
C LEU A 83 -19.33 -0.53 -2.61
N ALA A 84 -19.50 0.43 -3.55
CA ALA A 84 -19.80 0.12 -4.94
C ALA A 84 -18.69 -0.64 -5.66
N TYR A 85 -17.41 -0.42 -5.33
CA TYR A 85 -16.32 -1.19 -5.92
C TYR A 85 -15.87 -2.36 -5.04
N LEU A 86 -15.93 -2.25 -3.70
CA LEU A 86 -15.51 -3.34 -2.82
C LEU A 86 -16.38 -4.58 -2.96
N LEU A 87 -17.70 -4.41 -3.06
CA LEU A 87 -18.62 -5.55 -3.16
C LEU A 87 -18.33 -6.45 -4.37
N PRO A 88 -18.24 -5.95 -5.61
CA PRO A 88 -17.88 -6.81 -6.74
C PRO A 88 -16.48 -7.42 -6.62
N CYS A 89 -15.50 -6.69 -6.07
CA CYS A 89 -14.17 -7.21 -5.85
C CYS A 89 -14.19 -8.41 -4.90
N ILE A 90 -14.84 -8.28 -3.75
CA ILE A 90 -14.97 -9.36 -2.75
C ILE A 90 -15.73 -10.56 -3.34
N LEU A 91 -16.87 -10.31 -3.98
CA LEU A 91 -17.75 -11.37 -4.51
C LEU A 91 -17.16 -12.07 -5.74
N SER A 92 -16.20 -11.45 -6.42
CA SER A 92 -15.48 -12.10 -7.53
C SER A 92 -14.50 -13.18 -7.05
N GLY A 93 -14.08 -13.15 -5.79
CA GLY A 93 -13.04 -14.03 -5.25
C GLY A 93 -11.65 -13.78 -5.82
N LYS A 94 -11.46 -12.72 -6.62
CA LYS A 94 -10.17 -12.34 -7.21
C LYS A 94 -9.33 -11.53 -6.22
N SER A 95 -8.03 -11.84 -6.14
CA SER A 95 -7.09 -11.05 -5.34
C SER A 95 -7.08 -9.59 -5.82
N THR A 96 -7.32 -8.67 -4.89
CA THR A 96 -7.57 -7.26 -5.23
C THR A 96 -6.66 -6.32 -4.45
N ILE A 97 -6.04 -5.38 -5.16
CA ILE A 97 -5.37 -4.21 -4.57
C ILE A 97 -6.29 -3.00 -4.64
N VAL A 98 -6.49 -2.32 -3.52
CA VAL A 98 -7.18 -1.03 -3.46
C VAL A 98 -6.17 0.05 -3.07
N ALA A 99 -5.75 0.85 -4.05
CA ALA A 99 -4.80 1.94 -3.87
C ALA A 99 -5.51 3.28 -3.72
N THR A 100 -5.30 3.97 -2.58
CA THR A 100 -5.94 5.23 -2.25
C THR A 100 -4.95 6.40 -2.29
N ALA A 101 -5.45 7.61 -2.56
CA ALA A 101 -4.60 8.79 -2.63
C ALA A 101 -4.22 9.38 -1.26
N THR A 102 -4.99 9.11 -0.21
CA THR A 102 -4.81 9.73 1.10
C THR A 102 -4.85 8.70 2.24
N LYS A 103 -4.10 9.01 3.32
CA LYS A 103 -4.12 8.21 4.55
C LYS A 103 -5.54 8.12 5.15
N ALA A 104 -6.30 9.22 5.12
CA ALA A 104 -7.66 9.24 5.65
C ALA A 104 -8.60 8.26 4.93
N LEU A 105 -8.49 8.12 3.60
CA LEU A 105 -9.26 7.13 2.84
C LEU A 105 -8.78 5.70 3.14
N GLN A 106 -7.47 5.49 3.27
CA GLN A 106 -6.91 4.21 3.67
C GLN A 106 -7.43 3.77 5.04
N ASP A 107 -7.41 4.67 6.03
CA ASP A 107 -7.92 4.43 7.36
C ASP A 107 -9.45 4.20 7.36
N GLN A 108 -10.20 4.94 6.55
CA GLN A 108 -11.64 4.71 6.38
C GLN A 108 -11.93 3.30 5.86
N LEU A 109 -11.25 2.87 4.81
CA LEU A 109 -11.43 1.52 4.26
C LEU A 109 -11.09 0.44 5.30
N ALA A 110 -9.95 0.59 5.99
CA ALA A 110 -9.44 -0.41 6.91
C ALA A 110 -10.22 -0.49 8.23
N GLN A 111 -10.70 0.65 8.74
CA GLN A 111 -11.32 0.71 10.07
C GLN A 111 -12.85 0.75 10.05
N LYS A 112 -13.45 1.06 8.88
CA LYS A 112 -14.91 1.20 8.76
C LYS A 112 -15.49 0.33 7.66
N ASP A 113 -15.11 0.56 6.40
CA ASP A 113 -15.81 -0.01 5.25
C ASP A 113 -15.59 -1.53 5.17
N LEU A 114 -14.35 -2.02 5.26
CA LEU A 114 -14.04 -3.46 5.19
C LEU A 114 -14.52 -4.23 6.42
N PRO A 115 -14.32 -3.78 7.67
CA PRO A 115 -14.92 -4.44 8.84
C PRO A 115 -16.44 -4.47 8.79
N PHE A 116 -17.07 -3.41 8.30
CA PHE A 116 -18.52 -3.38 8.13
C PHE A 116 -18.98 -4.44 7.11
N LEU A 117 -18.28 -4.59 5.99
CA LEU A 117 -18.56 -5.63 5.01
C LEU A 117 -18.32 -7.03 5.55
N GLN A 118 -17.27 -7.27 6.34
CA GLN A 118 -17.05 -8.58 7.00
C GLN A 118 -18.18 -8.98 7.93
N LEU A 119 -18.83 -8.00 8.55
CA LEU A 119 -19.95 -8.26 9.47
C LEU A 119 -21.28 -8.52 8.76
N HIS A 120 -21.48 -7.96 7.57
CA HIS A 120 -22.78 -7.93 6.89
C HIS A 120 -22.82 -8.69 5.55
N LEU A 121 -21.70 -9.28 5.11
CA LEU A 121 -21.66 -10.17 3.95
C LEU A 121 -21.59 -11.62 4.39
N ASP A 122 -22.39 -12.47 3.75
CA ASP A 122 -22.32 -13.93 3.97
C ASP A 122 -21.04 -14.54 3.37
N THR A 123 -20.42 -13.85 2.39
CA THR A 123 -19.16 -14.29 1.78
C THR A 123 -17.99 -13.91 2.67
N PRO A 124 -17.27 -14.89 3.25
CA PRO A 124 -16.09 -14.60 4.05
C PRO A 124 -14.96 -14.08 3.16
N PHE A 125 -14.26 -13.09 3.61
CA PHE A 125 -13.04 -12.56 2.98
C PHE A 125 -12.07 -12.03 4.02
N SER A 126 -10.80 -11.98 3.66
CA SER A 126 -9.73 -11.40 4.46
C SER A 126 -9.24 -10.09 3.83
N PHE A 127 -8.77 -9.17 4.66
CA PHE A 127 -8.12 -7.97 4.17
C PHE A 127 -6.89 -7.60 5.00
N SER A 128 -5.97 -6.86 4.38
CA SER A 128 -4.77 -6.33 5.04
C SER A 128 -4.47 -4.93 4.54
N VAL A 129 -3.79 -4.14 5.39
CA VAL A 129 -3.26 -2.83 5.01
C VAL A 129 -1.76 -2.94 4.84
N LEU A 130 -1.26 -2.57 3.67
CA LEU A 130 0.17 -2.55 3.40
C LEU A 130 0.65 -1.12 3.13
N LYS A 131 1.60 -0.67 3.92
CA LYS A 131 2.26 0.64 3.80
C LYS A 131 3.73 0.48 3.42
N GLY A 132 4.36 1.55 2.96
CA GLY A 132 5.81 1.57 2.74
C GLY A 132 6.58 1.33 4.05
N ARG A 133 7.79 0.76 3.96
CA ARG A 133 8.63 0.37 5.13
C ARG A 133 8.82 1.50 6.13
N SER A 134 8.97 2.73 5.67
CA SER A 134 9.12 3.91 6.52
C SER A 134 7.90 4.25 7.41
N ASN A 135 6.78 3.55 7.23
CA ASN A 135 5.63 3.68 8.12
C ASN A 135 5.66 2.72 9.31
N TYR A 136 6.61 1.80 9.34
CA TYR A 136 6.77 0.84 10.43
C TYR A 136 8.02 1.13 11.23
N VAL A 137 7.93 0.95 12.55
CA VAL A 137 9.11 1.00 13.42
C VAL A 137 10.05 -0.17 13.07
N CYS A 138 11.34 0.11 13.00
CA CYS A 138 12.36 -0.88 12.68
C CYS A 138 13.02 -1.42 13.95
N ARG A 139 12.78 -2.68 14.28
CA ARG A 139 13.38 -3.33 15.48
C ARG A 139 14.91 -3.30 15.46
N GLN A 140 15.53 -3.41 14.29
CA GLN A 140 16.98 -3.34 14.17
C GLN A 140 17.50 -1.94 14.51
N ARG A 141 16.83 -0.87 14.02
CA ARG A 141 17.19 0.51 14.35
C ARG A 141 16.99 0.83 15.83
N LEU A 142 15.95 0.29 16.46
CA LEU A 142 15.76 0.44 17.91
C LEU A 142 16.90 -0.20 18.68
N LEU A 143 17.29 -1.42 18.34
CA LEU A 143 18.43 -2.12 19.00
C LEU A 143 19.75 -1.36 18.79
N GLU A 144 19.99 -0.85 17.58
CA GLU A 144 21.18 -0.04 17.28
C GLU A 144 21.20 1.26 18.10
N TYR A 145 20.02 1.90 18.25
CA TYR A 145 19.89 3.10 19.06
C TYR A 145 20.18 2.82 20.53
N GLU A 146 19.58 1.81 21.13
CA GLU A 146 19.80 1.41 22.53
C GLU A 146 21.29 1.06 22.81
N LEU A 147 21.96 0.35 21.88
CA LEU A 147 23.37 0.02 22.00
C LEU A 147 24.27 1.25 21.85
N SER A 148 23.92 2.19 20.99
CA SER A 148 24.69 3.43 20.81
C SER A 148 24.54 4.37 22.00
N ASP A 149 23.36 4.48 22.57
CA ASP A 149 23.08 5.33 23.73
C ASP A 149 23.89 4.86 24.97
N GLN A 150 24.11 3.56 25.13
CA GLN A 150 24.97 3.01 26.17
C GLN A 150 26.47 3.33 26.01
N GLN A 151 26.91 3.69 24.81
CA GLN A 151 28.33 3.99 24.48
C GLN A 151 28.63 5.48 24.37
N GLN A 152 27.61 6.32 24.13
CA GLN A 152 27.79 7.76 23.86
C GLN A 152 27.51 8.62 25.09
N SER A 153 28.58 8.89 25.86
CA SER A 153 28.60 9.97 26.86
C SER A 153 29.00 11.34 26.27
N PHE A 154 29.31 11.47 24.98
CA PHE A 154 30.03 12.65 24.47
C PHE A 154 29.60 13.20 23.10
N ASP A 155 28.62 12.62 22.41
CA ASP A 155 28.17 13.21 21.13
C ASP A 155 27.04 14.21 21.33
N GLU A 156 27.10 15.35 20.58
CA GLU A 156 26.06 16.38 20.60
C GLU A 156 24.69 15.78 20.21
N PRO A 157 23.62 16.14 20.94
CA PRO A 157 22.29 15.66 20.64
C PRO A 157 21.94 15.98 19.18
N SER A 158 21.53 14.98 18.43
CA SER A 158 21.15 15.14 17.01
C SER A 158 20.08 16.21 16.87
N LYS A 159 20.36 17.31 16.13
CA LYS A 159 19.46 18.45 15.99
C LYS A 159 18.06 18.02 15.58
N GLY A 160 17.08 18.33 16.42
CA GLY A 160 15.65 18.09 16.16
C GLY A 160 15.11 16.71 16.54
N VAL A 161 15.93 15.81 17.10
CA VAL A 161 15.47 14.53 17.63
C VAL A 161 14.91 14.73 19.03
N ASN A 162 13.75 14.15 19.31
CA ASN A 162 13.13 14.13 20.63
C ASN A 162 13.37 12.76 21.28
N GLU A 163 14.27 12.72 22.26
CA GLU A 163 14.66 11.49 22.96
C GLU A 163 13.52 10.90 23.80
N GLU A 164 12.65 11.74 24.39
CA GLU A 164 11.47 11.27 25.12
C GLU A 164 10.52 10.50 24.19
N HIS A 165 10.34 11.00 22.96
CA HIS A 165 9.55 10.29 21.96
C HIS A 165 10.20 8.97 21.53
N ILE A 166 11.54 8.90 21.41
CA ILE A 166 12.22 7.64 21.08
C ILE A 166 11.99 6.62 22.19
N ASN A 167 12.18 6.99 23.46
CA ASN A 167 11.94 6.10 24.59
C ASN A 167 10.48 5.59 24.61
N SER A 168 9.52 6.49 24.37
CA SER A 168 8.11 6.10 24.26
C SER A 168 7.83 5.16 23.08
N ILE A 169 8.55 5.32 21.96
CA ILE A 169 8.44 4.42 20.79
C ILE A 169 9.04 3.05 21.12
N ILE A 170 10.16 3.00 21.86
CA ILE A 170 10.79 1.74 22.31
C ILE A 170 9.81 0.97 23.19
N GLU A 171 9.22 1.62 24.20
CA GLU A 171 8.22 1.00 25.07
C GLU A 171 7.02 0.49 24.26
N TRP A 172 6.42 1.35 23.43
CA TRP A 172 5.30 0.99 22.57
C TRP A 172 5.63 -0.16 21.60
N SER A 173 6.87 -0.24 21.12
CA SER A 173 7.29 -1.29 20.18
C SER A 173 7.23 -2.70 20.77
N ASN A 174 7.21 -2.83 22.09
CA ASN A 174 7.08 -4.11 22.78
C ASN A 174 5.62 -4.60 22.83
N ASP A 175 4.67 -3.68 22.82
CA ASP A 175 3.24 -3.97 22.98
C ASP A 175 2.49 -3.99 21.64
N THR A 176 2.98 -3.25 20.63
CA THR A 176 2.32 -3.19 19.32
C THR A 176 2.44 -4.50 18.55
N VAL A 177 1.37 -4.88 17.87
CA VAL A 177 1.32 -6.04 16.95
C VAL A 177 1.79 -5.65 15.55
N THR A 178 1.51 -4.43 15.12
CA THR A 178 1.72 -3.97 13.74
C THR A 178 2.99 -3.15 13.56
N GLY A 179 3.41 -2.42 14.60
CA GLY A 179 4.49 -1.45 14.53
C GLY A 179 4.21 -0.25 13.62
N ASP A 180 2.96 -0.01 13.25
CA ASP A 180 2.56 1.08 12.35
C ASP A 180 2.57 2.43 13.08
N ARG A 181 3.31 3.40 12.54
CA ARG A 181 3.39 4.79 13.05
C ARG A 181 2.01 5.40 13.35
N SER A 182 0.99 5.03 12.60
CA SER A 182 -0.36 5.60 12.79
C SER A 182 -1.06 5.15 14.06
N GLU A 183 -0.56 4.09 14.72
CA GLU A 183 -1.10 3.58 15.99
C GLU A 183 -0.43 4.22 17.21
N LEU A 184 0.60 5.03 17.01
CA LEU A 184 1.23 5.77 18.10
C LEU A 184 0.22 6.75 18.74
N PRO A 185 0.21 6.84 20.08
CA PRO A 185 -0.68 7.79 20.78
C PRO A 185 -0.25 9.26 20.64
N PHE A 186 0.87 9.51 19.96
CA PHE A 186 1.42 10.83 19.67
C PHE A 186 2.03 10.88 18.28
N GLU A 187 2.23 12.07 17.71
CA GLU A 187 2.87 12.27 16.41
C GLU A 187 4.37 12.63 16.60
N PRO A 188 5.31 11.70 16.34
CA PRO A 188 6.73 12.03 16.38
C PRO A 188 7.09 12.92 15.19
N ASN A 189 7.99 13.89 15.39
CA ASN A 189 8.53 14.65 14.27
C ASN A 189 9.35 13.75 13.34
N ASN A 190 9.58 14.20 12.11
CA ASN A 190 10.25 13.38 11.10
C ASN A 190 11.67 12.99 11.50
N ALA A 191 12.45 13.91 12.11
CA ALA A 191 13.83 13.61 12.53
C ALA A 191 13.87 12.49 13.59
N THR A 192 12.91 12.46 14.51
CA THR A 192 12.76 11.40 15.51
C THR A 192 12.33 10.09 14.87
N TRP A 193 11.33 10.12 13.97
CA TRP A 193 10.84 8.92 13.31
C TRP A 193 11.89 8.27 12.39
N GLU A 194 12.68 9.06 11.68
CA GLU A 194 13.78 8.59 10.82
C GLU A 194 14.87 7.82 11.59
N LYS A 195 15.04 8.10 12.89
CA LYS A 195 15.98 7.36 13.73
C LYS A 195 15.54 5.91 14.02
N VAL A 196 14.25 5.67 14.07
CA VAL A 196 13.63 4.39 14.47
C VAL A 196 12.95 3.67 13.31
N SER A 197 12.99 4.21 12.10
CA SER A 197 12.43 3.61 10.89
C SER A 197 13.49 3.48 9.80
N VAL A 198 13.16 2.76 8.72
CA VAL A 198 14.03 2.60 7.55
C VAL A 198 13.23 2.76 6.26
N THR A 199 13.86 3.29 5.24
CA THR A 199 13.34 3.27 3.88
C THR A 199 13.61 1.91 3.20
N SER A 200 12.98 1.65 2.06
CA SER A 200 13.23 0.42 1.29
C SER A 200 14.68 0.33 0.80
N ASN A 201 15.33 1.46 0.54
CA ASN A 201 16.71 1.50 0.06
C ASN A 201 17.74 1.20 1.16
N GLU A 202 17.42 1.54 2.41
CA GLU A 202 18.32 1.31 3.56
C GLU A 202 18.17 -0.09 4.14
N CYS A 203 16.99 -0.71 3.93
CA CYS A 203 16.69 -2.01 4.53
C CYS A 203 17.39 -3.15 3.76
N PRO A 204 18.22 -3.98 4.42
CA PRO A 204 18.88 -5.12 3.78
C PRO A 204 17.92 -6.26 3.41
N GLY A 205 16.65 -6.18 3.83
CA GLY A 205 15.64 -7.21 3.65
C GLY A 205 15.68 -8.31 4.72
N ARG A 206 14.59 -9.10 4.78
CA ARG A 206 14.38 -10.15 5.80
C ARG A 206 15.57 -11.06 6.00
N ASN A 207 16.14 -11.56 4.92
CA ASN A 207 17.18 -12.61 4.97
C ASN A 207 18.56 -12.11 5.44
N LYS A 208 18.82 -10.80 5.32
CA LYS A 208 20.11 -10.20 5.68
C LYS A 208 20.03 -9.39 6.98
N CYS A 209 18.84 -9.08 7.47
CA CYS A 209 18.63 -8.31 8.69
C CYS A 209 18.64 -9.24 9.91
N PRO A 210 19.44 -8.96 10.97
CA PRO A 210 19.41 -9.74 12.21
C PRO A 210 18.02 -9.81 12.85
N SER A 211 17.24 -8.72 12.75
CA SER A 211 15.85 -8.63 13.25
C SER A 211 14.81 -9.05 12.21
N GLY A 212 15.20 -9.65 11.07
CA GLY A 212 14.31 -9.96 9.95
C GLY A 212 13.19 -10.93 10.29
N GLY A 213 13.41 -11.86 11.20
CA GLY A 213 12.38 -12.82 11.66
C GLY A 213 11.27 -12.18 12.49
N ASN A 214 11.49 -10.99 13.05
CA ASN A 214 10.56 -10.25 13.92
C ASN A 214 10.24 -8.85 13.38
N CYS A 215 10.33 -8.67 12.07
CA CYS A 215 10.19 -7.39 11.40
C CYS A 215 8.72 -7.06 11.13
N PHE A 216 8.22 -5.95 11.66
CA PHE A 216 6.84 -5.50 11.45
C PHE A 216 6.50 -5.31 9.97
N ALA A 217 7.38 -4.67 9.20
CA ALA A 217 7.16 -4.46 7.77
C ALA A 217 7.10 -5.79 6.98
N GLU A 218 7.87 -6.81 7.37
CA GLU A 218 7.81 -8.13 6.74
C GLU A 218 6.54 -8.90 7.16
N THR A 219 6.14 -8.79 8.43
CA THR A 219 4.87 -9.35 8.91
C THR A 219 3.67 -8.74 8.19
N ALA A 220 3.68 -7.41 7.97
CA ALA A 220 2.65 -6.75 7.19
C ALA A 220 2.60 -7.24 5.73
N ARG A 221 3.77 -7.53 5.12
CA ARG A 221 3.85 -8.11 3.77
C ARG A 221 3.31 -9.53 3.72
N ASP A 222 3.65 -10.36 4.71
CA ASP A 222 3.12 -11.73 4.79
C ASP A 222 1.60 -11.71 4.94
N SER A 223 1.07 -10.81 5.79
CA SER A 223 -0.37 -10.64 5.96
C SER A 223 -1.04 -10.16 4.67
N ALA A 224 -0.40 -9.26 3.93
CA ALA A 224 -0.91 -8.78 2.65
C ALA A 224 -0.90 -9.89 1.59
N ALA A 225 0.13 -10.74 1.55
CA ALA A 225 0.22 -11.85 0.63
C ALA A 225 -0.84 -12.95 0.86
N ALA A 226 -1.37 -13.03 2.09
CA ALA A 226 -2.40 -13.98 2.46
C ALA A 226 -3.83 -13.41 2.39
N ALA A 227 -3.99 -12.12 2.10
CA ALA A 227 -5.28 -11.44 2.10
C ALA A 227 -5.94 -11.41 0.72
N ASP A 228 -7.27 -11.49 0.70
CA ASP A 228 -8.06 -11.35 -0.54
C ASP A 228 -8.10 -9.91 -1.02
N ILE A 229 -8.14 -8.94 -0.09
CA ILE A 229 -8.15 -7.50 -0.36
C ILE A 229 -6.96 -6.84 0.33
N VAL A 230 -6.12 -6.15 -0.42
CA VAL A 230 -5.01 -5.37 0.13
C VAL A 230 -5.25 -3.89 -0.08
N VAL A 231 -5.34 -3.13 1.01
CA VAL A 231 -5.45 -1.67 0.97
C VAL A 231 -4.06 -1.07 1.05
N THR A 232 -3.73 -0.21 0.10
CA THR A 232 -2.44 0.49 0.05
C THR A 232 -2.62 1.95 -0.38
N ASN A 233 -1.51 2.68 -0.52
CA ASN A 233 -1.53 4.02 -1.08
C ASN A 233 -1.01 4.04 -2.52
N LEU A 234 -1.40 5.08 -3.28
CA LEU A 234 -1.00 5.24 -4.68
C LEU A 234 0.51 5.36 -4.86
N HIS A 235 1.27 5.87 -3.85
CA HIS A 235 2.73 5.95 -3.93
C HIS A 235 3.37 4.56 -3.89
N LEU A 236 2.92 3.67 -3.00
CA LEU A 236 3.45 2.30 -2.93
C LEU A 236 3.06 1.52 -4.19
N TYR A 237 1.84 1.70 -4.70
CA TYR A 237 1.42 1.13 -5.98
C TYR A 237 2.28 1.64 -7.15
N ALA A 238 2.56 2.94 -7.20
CA ALA A 238 3.44 3.53 -8.22
C ALA A 238 4.87 2.96 -8.17
N LEU A 239 5.43 2.80 -6.96
CA LEU A 239 6.73 2.17 -6.76
C LEU A 239 6.72 0.70 -7.16
N ASP A 240 5.65 -0.03 -6.88
CA ASP A 240 5.50 -1.43 -7.28
C ASP A 240 5.53 -1.59 -8.79
N VAL A 241 4.73 -0.83 -9.51
CA VAL A 241 4.69 -0.82 -10.99
C VAL A 241 6.06 -0.48 -11.58
N SER A 242 6.79 0.46 -10.98
CA SER A 242 8.12 0.88 -11.46
C SER A 242 9.23 -0.11 -11.15
N SER A 243 9.02 -0.99 -10.17
CA SER A 243 10.00 -1.97 -9.67
C SER A 243 9.63 -3.41 -10.04
N GLU A 244 8.95 -3.59 -11.17
CA GLU A 244 8.53 -4.89 -11.70
C GLU A 244 7.74 -5.75 -10.69
N ASN A 245 6.76 -5.12 -9.99
CA ASN A 245 5.86 -5.76 -9.03
C ASN A 245 6.59 -6.43 -7.84
N SER A 246 7.55 -5.69 -7.25
CA SER A 246 8.39 -6.22 -6.17
C SER A 246 7.89 -5.94 -4.76
N PHE A 247 6.89 -5.06 -4.60
CA PHE A 247 6.43 -4.57 -3.29
C PHE A 247 5.07 -5.10 -2.87
N LEU A 248 4.15 -5.26 -3.82
CA LEU A 248 2.78 -5.74 -3.58
C LEU A 248 2.68 -7.25 -3.91
N PRO A 249 1.74 -7.98 -3.29
CA PRO A 249 1.46 -9.36 -3.68
C PRO A 249 0.88 -9.44 -5.08
N GLU A 250 0.95 -10.65 -5.69
CA GLU A 250 0.27 -10.93 -6.95
C GLU A 250 -1.23 -10.66 -6.82
N HIS A 251 -1.81 -10.02 -7.83
CA HIS A 251 -3.20 -9.60 -7.82
C HIS A 251 -3.81 -9.60 -9.22
N GLU A 252 -5.13 -9.79 -9.28
CA GLU A 252 -5.89 -9.85 -10.54
C GLU A 252 -6.68 -8.57 -10.79
N VAL A 253 -7.06 -7.86 -9.73
CA VAL A 253 -7.84 -6.62 -9.80
C VAL A 253 -7.12 -5.48 -9.09
N VAL A 254 -7.13 -4.30 -9.71
CA VAL A 254 -6.64 -3.06 -9.10
C VAL A 254 -7.73 -2.01 -9.12
N VAL A 255 -8.02 -1.45 -7.96
CA VAL A 255 -8.87 -0.27 -7.80
C VAL A 255 -8.00 0.92 -7.45
N LEU A 256 -8.02 1.95 -8.30
CA LEU A 256 -7.33 3.22 -8.06
C LEU A 256 -8.38 4.26 -7.60
N ASP A 257 -8.53 4.42 -6.29
CA ASP A 257 -9.46 5.43 -5.74
C ASP A 257 -8.81 6.81 -5.78
N GLU A 258 -9.61 7.83 -6.11
CA GLU A 258 -9.14 9.19 -6.43
C GLU A 258 -8.11 9.20 -7.60
N ALA A 259 -8.42 8.46 -8.66
CA ALA A 259 -7.54 8.25 -9.82
C ALA A 259 -7.04 9.55 -10.50
N HIS A 260 -7.69 10.69 -10.26
CA HIS A 260 -7.23 12.00 -10.74
C HIS A 260 -5.86 12.43 -10.17
N LYS A 261 -5.42 11.81 -9.07
CA LYS A 261 -4.09 12.05 -8.46
C LYS A 261 -3.00 11.11 -8.97
N VAL A 262 -3.36 10.09 -9.75
CA VAL A 262 -2.42 9.04 -10.18
C VAL A 262 -1.30 9.64 -11.03
N GLU A 263 -1.60 10.55 -11.96
CA GLU A 263 -0.58 11.18 -12.82
C GLU A 263 0.46 11.97 -12.01
N GLU A 264 0.01 12.79 -11.07
CA GLU A 264 0.88 13.59 -10.20
C GLU A 264 1.76 12.68 -9.33
N ILE A 265 1.15 11.65 -8.72
CA ILE A 265 1.86 10.71 -7.85
C ILE A 265 2.85 9.87 -8.63
N LEU A 266 2.49 9.33 -9.80
CA LEU A 266 3.41 8.59 -10.65
C LEU A 266 4.58 9.47 -11.08
N SER A 267 4.32 10.69 -11.55
CA SER A 267 5.36 11.62 -11.96
C SER A 267 6.32 11.96 -10.82
N SER A 268 5.82 12.18 -9.61
CA SER A 268 6.65 12.45 -8.44
C SER A 268 7.41 11.22 -7.93
N SER A 269 6.82 10.03 -8.01
CA SER A 269 7.42 8.78 -7.54
C SER A 269 8.47 8.24 -8.50
N LEU A 270 8.31 8.47 -9.80
CA LEU A 270 9.23 8.05 -10.86
C LEU A 270 10.22 9.15 -11.24
N GLY A 271 9.94 10.40 -10.85
CA GLY A 271 10.78 11.55 -11.14
C GLY A 271 12.06 11.57 -10.28
N PHE A 272 13.14 12.02 -10.90
CA PHE A 272 14.38 12.29 -10.19
C PHE A 272 14.42 13.78 -9.83
N GLU A 273 14.28 14.11 -8.57
CA GLU A 273 14.42 15.48 -8.10
C GLU A 273 15.83 15.70 -7.54
N ILE A 274 16.66 16.41 -8.30
CA ILE A 274 18.00 16.83 -7.85
C ILE A 274 17.90 18.26 -7.33
N HIS A 275 18.08 18.44 -6.04
CA HIS A 275 18.17 19.76 -5.44
C HIS A 275 19.52 19.93 -4.72
N GLN A 276 19.95 21.19 -4.56
CA GLN A 276 21.25 21.54 -3.97
C GLN A 276 21.50 20.89 -2.59
N GLY A 277 20.44 20.67 -1.79
CA GLY A 277 20.54 20.01 -0.47
C GLY A 277 20.97 18.54 -0.55
N LYS A 278 20.42 17.78 -1.51
CA LYS A 278 20.82 16.38 -1.74
C LYS A 278 22.29 16.28 -2.18
N PHE A 279 22.71 17.21 -3.02
CA PHE A 279 24.11 17.25 -3.46
C PHE A 279 25.06 17.55 -2.31
N ARG A 280 24.72 18.52 -1.44
CA ARG A 280 25.52 18.83 -0.25
C ARG A 280 25.54 17.69 0.78
N SER A 281 24.46 16.92 0.90
CA SER A 281 24.42 15.73 1.77
C SER A 281 25.35 14.64 1.24
N LEU A 282 25.25 14.35 -0.06
CA LEU A 282 26.13 13.39 -0.73
C LEU A 282 27.62 13.77 -0.60
N LEU A 283 27.96 15.05 -0.76
CA LEU A 283 29.33 15.53 -0.57
C LEU A 283 29.83 15.35 0.87
N ARG A 284 28.96 15.56 1.88
CA ARG A 284 29.30 15.33 3.29
C ARG A 284 29.53 13.85 3.59
N GLU A 285 28.66 13.00 3.10
CA GLU A 285 28.79 11.54 3.25
C GLU A 285 30.03 11.02 2.52
N ALA A 286 30.27 11.46 1.27
CA ALA A 286 31.46 11.12 0.53
C ALA A 286 32.73 11.56 1.27
N LYS A 287 32.80 12.80 1.80
CA LYS A 287 33.91 13.28 2.60
C LYS A 287 34.14 12.47 3.86
N SER A 288 33.07 12.06 4.54
CA SER A 288 33.12 11.20 5.75
C SER A 288 33.73 9.83 5.45
N VAL A 289 33.31 9.19 4.35
CA VAL A 289 33.80 7.86 3.96
C VAL A 289 35.20 7.94 3.37
N LEU A 290 35.51 8.98 2.61
CA LEU A 290 36.77 9.15 1.92
C LEU A 290 37.85 9.88 2.74
N SER A 291 37.52 10.41 3.92
CA SER A 291 38.48 11.07 4.82
C SER A 291 39.61 10.13 5.28
N SER A 292 39.47 8.82 5.09
CA SER A 292 40.52 7.82 5.33
C SER A 292 41.34 7.45 4.06
N CYS A 293 41.06 8.02 2.90
CA CYS A 293 41.76 7.76 1.62
C CYS A 293 42.53 9.00 1.20
N PRO A 294 43.85 9.08 1.37
CA PRO A 294 44.66 10.26 1.03
C PRO A 294 44.76 10.58 -0.47
N GLU A 295 44.30 9.70 -1.34
CA GLU A 295 44.42 9.83 -2.80
C GLU A 295 43.30 10.60 -3.49
N LEU A 296 42.31 11.14 -2.74
CA LEU A 296 41.16 11.83 -3.27
C LEU A 296 41.03 13.27 -2.77
N GLU A 297 42.09 14.07 -2.92
CA GLU A 297 42.07 15.53 -2.67
C GLU A 297 41.10 16.30 -3.62
N ASP A 298 40.73 15.73 -4.77
CA ASP A 298 39.91 16.37 -5.81
C ASP A 298 38.42 16.50 -5.49
N VAL A 299 37.89 15.82 -4.47
CA VAL A 299 36.46 15.94 -4.08
C VAL A 299 36.15 17.31 -3.44
N GLY A 300 37.19 18.05 -3.01
CA GLY A 300 37.08 19.40 -2.47
C GLY A 300 36.64 20.44 -3.50
N GLU A 301 37.11 20.33 -4.73
CA GLU A 301 36.85 21.30 -5.81
C GLU A 301 35.40 21.23 -6.34
N LEU A 302 34.74 20.07 -6.29
CA LEU A 302 33.34 19.95 -6.68
C LEU A 302 32.38 20.71 -5.76
N GLY A 303 32.80 21.06 -4.55
CA GLY A 303 31.99 21.84 -3.60
C GLY A 303 32.02 23.35 -3.82
N GLU A 304 32.94 23.87 -4.64
CA GLU A 304 33.05 25.30 -4.97
C GLU A 304 32.30 25.68 -6.26
N ILE A 305 31.84 24.68 -7.05
CA ILE A 305 31.16 24.90 -8.34
C ILE A 305 29.63 25.04 -8.18
N PHE A 306 29.08 24.73 -7.03
CA PHE A 306 27.63 24.77 -6.72
C PHE A 306 27.37 25.46 -5.37
#